data_a536c831f33d098171a20a43c474868d
#
_entry.id   a536c831f33d098171a20a43c474868d
#
_cell.length_a   1.000
_cell.length_b   1.000
_cell.length_c   1.000
_cell.angle_alpha   90.00
_cell.angle_beta   90.00
_cell.angle_gamma   90.00
#
_symmetry.space_group_name_H-M   'P 1'
#
loop_
_entity.id
_entity.type
_entity.pdbx_description
1 polymer ?
#
loop_
_entity_poly.entity_id
_entity_poly.type
_entity_poly.pdbx_seq_one_letter_code
_entity_poly.pdbx_strand_id
1 'polypeptide(L)'
;PCEVGKDAPAYILFTSGTTGRPKGVPVTFGNVEAFLEAFALLGISLLPEDRCLQMFDLTFDLSVGSYLPPLIAGACVYTVRLGSIKWQEVFRLMDDYRLTVTLMVPSVIHYLRPYLSELSAPDLRYSLFCGEALMVDDVVPWKQVASHATVWNVYGPTENTIYCTAYRVGSHDI
;
A
#
# COMPACT_ATOMS: atom_id res chain seq x y z
N PRO A 1 15.10 -9.77 -25.52
CA PRO A 1 15.03 -9.44 -24.13
C PRO A 1 16.44 -9.18 -23.61
N CYS A 2 16.65 -8.06 -22.90
CA CYS A 2 17.92 -7.80 -22.24
C CYS A 2 17.93 -8.59 -20.92
N GLU A 3 18.93 -9.42 -20.70
CA GLU A 3 19.14 -10.03 -19.38
C GLU A 3 19.66 -8.97 -18.43
N VAL A 4 18.88 -8.67 -17.39
CA VAL A 4 19.28 -7.72 -16.34
C VAL A 4 19.71 -8.54 -15.12
N GLY A 5 20.97 -8.31 -14.69
CA GLY A 5 21.51 -9.01 -13.51
C GLY A 5 20.76 -8.61 -12.22
N LYS A 6 20.67 -9.52 -11.25
CA LYS A 6 19.99 -9.28 -9.96
C LYS A 6 20.58 -8.10 -9.18
N ASP A 7 21.86 -7.80 -9.36
CA ASP A 7 22.56 -6.69 -8.70
C ASP A 7 22.37 -5.34 -9.40
N ALA A 8 21.75 -5.32 -10.58
CA ALA A 8 21.46 -4.08 -11.28
C ALA A 8 20.37 -3.28 -10.53
N PRO A 9 20.49 -1.94 -10.46
CA PRO A 9 19.46 -1.10 -9.84
C PRO A 9 18.14 -1.22 -10.59
N ALA A 10 17.06 -1.54 -9.87
CA ALA A 10 15.69 -1.47 -10.38
C ALA A 10 15.16 -0.03 -10.27
N TYR A 11 15.42 0.63 -9.14
CA TYR A 11 15.11 2.04 -8.93
C TYR A 11 16.03 2.66 -7.87
N ILE A 12 16.06 4.00 -7.82
CA ILE A 12 16.77 4.77 -6.80
C ILE A 12 15.77 5.80 -6.26
N LEU A 13 15.53 5.78 -4.95
CA LEU A 13 14.71 6.77 -4.27
C LEU A 13 15.54 7.55 -3.25
N PHE A 14 15.15 8.81 -3.02
CA PHE A 14 15.87 9.67 -2.10
C PHE A 14 15.11 9.79 -0.78
N THR A 15 15.83 9.55 0.32
CA THR A 15 15.34 9.76 1.69
C THR A 15 15.97 11.02 2.30
N SER A 16 15.30 11.63 3.29
CA SER A 16 15.88 12.71 4.08
C SER A 16 17.01 12.16 4.94
N GLY A 17 18.27 12.29 4.49
CA GLY A 17 19.43 11.82 5.25
C GLY A 17 19.53 12.50 6.61
N THR A 18 20.02 11.79 7.62
CA THR A 18 20.27 12.30 9.00
C THR A 18 21.21 13.53 9.04
N THR A 19 21.98 13.76 7.98
CA THR A 19 22.90 14.90 7.81
C THR A 19 22.25 16.11 7.11
N GLY A 20 20.92 16.07 6.84
CA GLY A 20 20.20 17.13 6.14
C GLY A 20 20.39 17.13 4.61
N ARG A 21 21.21 16.22 4.06
CA ARG A 21 21.33 16.02 2.61
C ARG A 21 20.55 14.78 2.20
N PRO A 22 19.76 14.85 1.11
CA PRO A 22 19.07 13.67 0.59
C PRO A 22 20.06 12.55 0.27
N LYS A 23 19.73 11.32 0.69
CA LYS A 23 20.51 10.11 0.42
C LYS A 23 19.76 9.27 -0.59
N GLY A 24 20.41 8.95 -1.72
CA GLY A 24 19.85 7.99 -2.70
C GLY A 24 19.98 6.56 -2.17
N VAL A 25 18.87 5.85 -2.17
CA VAL A 25 18.79 4.43 -1.81
C VAL A 25 18.58 3.63 -3.08
N PRO A 26 19.60 2.91 -3.58
CA PRO A 26 19.45 2.02 -4.70
C PRO A 26 18.79 0.72 -4.24
N VAL A 27 17.74 0.32 -4.94
CA VAL A 27 17.09 -0.99 -4.77
C VAL A 27 17.33 -1.80 -6.04
N THR A 28 17.86 -3.00 -5.89
CA THR A 28 18.23 -3.87 -7.02
C THR A 28 17.05 -4.72 -7.49
N PHE A 29 17.15 -5.31 -8.69
CA PHE A 29 16.18 -6.29 -9.16
C PHE A 29 16.08 -7.49 -8.23
N GLY A 30 17.19 -7.94 -7.63
CA GLY A 30 17.17 -9.02 -6.63
C GLY A 30 16.42 -8.64 -5.35
N ASN A 31 16.50 -7.38 -4.90
CA ASN A 31 15.72 -6.91 -3.77
C ASN A 31 14.20 -6.90 -4.08
N VAL A 32 13.84 -6.43 -5.28
CA VAL A 32 12.43 -6.43 -5.72
C VAL A 32 11.90 -7.86 -5.85
N GLU A 33 12.67 -8.78 -6.40
CA GLU A 33 12.31 -10.21 -6.49
C GLU A 33 12.06 -10.80 -5.10
N ALA A 34 12.98 -10.58 -4.16
CA ALA A 34 12.85 -11.05 -2.77
C ALA A 34 11.61 -10.45 -2.07
N PHE A 35 11.32 -9.16 -2.32
CA PHE A 35 10.10 -8.52 -1.81
C PHE A 35 8.85 -9.20 -2.36
N LEU A 36 8.78 -9.48 -3.66
CA LEU A 36 7.64 -10.13 -4.30
C LEU A 36 7.43 -11.56 -3.78
N GLU A 37 8.52 -12.31 -3.58
CA GLU A 37 8.48 -13.65 -2.97
C GLU A 37 7.93 -13.57 -1.52
N ALA A 38 8.44 -12.62 -0.73
CA ALA A 38 7.97 -12.41 0.64
C ALA A 38 6.49 -11.97 0.69
N PHE A 39 6.07 -11.09 -0.23
CA PHE A 39 4.67 -10.67 -0.37
C PHE A 39 3.74 -11.86 -0.63
N ALA A 40 4.14 -12.78 -1.52
CA ALA A 40 3.36 -13.98 -1.82
C ALA A 40 3.18 -14.89 -0.58
N LEU A 41 4.17 -14.92 0.34
CA LEU A 41 4.11 -15.71 1.58
C LEU A 41 3.13 -15.12 2.62
N LEU A 42 2.70 -13.87 2.49
CA LEU A 42 1.69 -13.29 3.39
C LEU A 42 0.29 -13.90 3.20
N GLY A 43 0.07 -14.66 2.14
CA GLY A 43 -1.26 -15.19 1.80
C GLY A 43 -2.20 -14.14 1.23
N ILE A 44 -1.67 -13.01 0.76
CA ILE A 44 -2.39 -11.99 0.01
C ILE A 44 -2.42 -12.44 -1.45
N SER A 45 -3.54 -13.04 -1.85
CA SER A 45 -3.73 -13.51 -3.23
C SER A 45 -4.37 -12.40 -4.07
N LEU A 46 -3.56 -11.75 -4.91
CA LEU A 46 -4.04 -10.80 -5.90
C LEU A 46 -4.55 -11.56 -7.14
N LEU A 47 -5.65 -11.06 -7.73
CA LEU A 47 -6.35 -11.67 -8.84
C LEU A 47 -6.44 -10.66 -10.01
N PRO A 48 -6.54 -11.11 -11.27
CA PRO A 48 -6.68 -10.20 -12.42
C PRO A 48 -7.89 -9.27 -12.35
N GLU A 49 -8.96 -9.66 -11.65
CA GLU A 49 -10.16 -8.86 -11.42
C GLU A 49 -10.02 -7.86 -10.29
N ASP A 50 -8.91 -7.86 -9.53
CA ASP A 50 -8.71 -6.91 -8.45
C ASP A 50 -8.57 -5.47 -8.95
N ARG A 51 -9.10 -4.57 -8.14
CA ARG A 51 -9.08 -3.12 -8.33
C ARG A 51 -8.27 -2.52 -7.17
N CYS A 52 -7.01 -2.19 -7.47
CA CYS A 52 -6.01 -1.86 -6.47
C CYS A 52 -5.73 -0.36 -6.42
N LEU A 53 -5.65 0.20 -5.22
CA LEU A 53 -5.36 1.62 -5.01
C LEU A 53 -3.87 1.93 -5.17
N GLN A 54 -3.55 3.00 -5.92
CA GLN A 54 -2.25 3.66 -5.91
C GLN A 54 -2.42 5.15 -5.55
N MET A 55 -2.05 5.52 -4.32
CA MET A 55 -2.18 6.88 -3.79
C MET A 55 -0.86 7.61 -3.52
N PHE A 56 0.25 6.91 -3.62
CA PHE A 56 1.56 7.45 -3.27
C PHE A 56 2.21 8.17 -4.45
N ASP A 57 2.97 9.22 -4.16
CA ASP A 57 3.86 9.80 -5.15
C ASP A 57 4.94 8.79 -5.52
N LEU A 58 5.36 8.78 -6.79
CA LEU A 58 6.38 7.85 -7.29
C LEU A 58 7.76 8.07 -6.65
N THR A 59 7.94 9.13 -5.88
CA THR A 59 9.13 9.41 -5.08
C THR A 59 9.20 8.60 -3.77
N PHE A 60 8.11 7.90 -3.42
CA PHE A 60 8.05 6.99 -2.27
C PHE A 60 7.96 5.53 -2.73
N ASP A 61 8.69 4.64 -2.06
CA ASP A 61 8.73 3.21 -2.38
C ASP A 61 7.40 2.49 -2.16
N LEU A 62 6.53 2.99 -1.28
CA LEU A 62 5.15 2.50 -1.14
C LEU A 62 4.37 2.59 -2.45
N SER A 63 4.75 3.48 -3.37
CA SER A 63 4.19 3.48 -4.73
C SER A 63 4.49 2.18 -5.46
N VAL A 64 5.74 1.70 -5.36
CA VAL A 64 6.16 0.43 -5.97
C VAL A 64 5.37 -0.73 -5.37
N GLY A 65 5.20 -0.75 -4.04
CA GLY A 65 4.36 -1.73 -3.34
C GLY A 65 2.88 -1.70 -3.76
N SER A 66 2.39 -0.53 -4.19
CA SER A 66 1.00 -0.34 -4.61
C SER A 66 0.73 -0.73 -6.05
N TYR A 67 1.70 -0.60 -6.97
CA TYR A 67 1.46 -0.90 -8.38
C TYR A 67 2.09 -2.19 -8.86
N LEU A 68 3.29 -2.56 -8.36
CA LEU A 68 4.03 -3.67 -8.95
C LEU A 68 3.39 -5.03 -8.69
N PRO A 69 3.05 -5.44 -7.45
CA PRO A 69 2.37 -6.72 -7.21
C PRO A 69 1.03 -6.83 -7.96
N PRO A 70 0.14 -5.80 -7.96
CA PRO A 70 -1.08 -5.83 -8.76
C PRO A 70 -0.84 -6.03 -10.25
N LEU A 71 0.09 -5.29 -10.85
CA LEU A 71 0.38 -5.40 -12.28
C LEU A 71 0.92 -6.78 -12.66
N ILE A 72 1.75 -7.39 -11.80
CA ILE A 72 2.24 -8.75 -12.00
C ILE A 72 1.08 -9.76 -11.96
N ALA A 73 0.09 -9.53 -11.09
CA ALA A 73 -1.11 -10.36 -11.00
C ALA A 73 -2.10 -10.12 -12.15
N GLY A 74 -1.85 -9.14 -13.03
CA GLY A 74 -2.79 -8.76 -14.10
C GLY A 74 -3.96 -7.90 -13.62
N ALA A 75 -3.91 -7.38 -12.39
CA ALA A 75 -4.94 -6.55 -11.79
C ALA A 75 -4.92 -5.11 -12.31
N CYS A 76 -6.02 -4.38 -12.08
CA CYS A 76 -6.15 -2.98 -12.44
C CYS A 76 -5.68 -2.07 -11.29
N VAL A 77 -4.86 -1.07 -11.61
CA VAL A 77 -4.37 -0.07 -10.65
C VAL A 77 -5.10 1.26 -10.87
N TYR A 78 -5.77 1.74 -9.82
CA TYR A 78 -6.50 3.00 -9.79
C TYR A 78 -5.65 4.07 -9.10
N THR A 79 -5.30 5.11 -9.83
CA THR A 79 -4.40 6.16 -9.34
C THR A 79 -5.16 7.37 -8.85
N VAL A 80 -4.69 7.95 -7.74
CA VAL A 80 -5.14 9.26 -7.27
C VAL A 80 -4.70 10.35 -8.25
N ARG A 81 -5.60 11.28 -8.59
CA ARG A 81 -5.30 12.38 -9.52
C ARG A 81 -4.24 13.31 -8.95
N LEU A 82 -3.30 13.71 -9.79
CA LEU A 82 -2.28 14.69 -9.42
C LEU A 82 -2.93 16.03 -9.03
N GLY A 83 -2.48 16.61 -7.91
CA GLY A 83 -2.98 17.88 -7.40
C GLY A 83 -4.32 17.83 -6.68
N SER A 84 -4.93 16.65 -6.54
CA SER A 84 -6.14 16.47 -5.74
C SER A 84 -5.83 16.28 -4.25
N ILE A 85 -6.85 16.44 -3.41
CA ILE A 85 -6.78 16.07 -1.99
C ILE A 85 -6.85 14.55 -1.90
N LYS A 86 -5.75 13.93 -1.51
CA LYS A 86 -5.55 12.46 -1.58
C LYS A 86 -6.68 11.67 -0.92
N TRP A 87 -7.09 12.01 0.30
CA TRP A 87 -8.14 11.26 1.00
C TRP A 87 -9.52 11.37 0.32
N GLN A 88 -9.84 12.52 -0.30
CA GLN A 88 -11.08 12.68 -1.05
C GLN A 88 -11.09 11.82 -2.32
N GLU A 89 -9.95 11.76 -3.01
CA GLU A 89 -9.81 10.88 -4.17
C GLU A 89 -9.84 9.39 -3.78
N VAL A 90 -9.25 9.01 -2.63
CA VAL A 90 -9.37 7.65 -2.11
C VAL A 90 -10.83 7.31 -1.85
N PHE A 91 -11.58 8.20 -1.16
CA PHE A 91 -13.03 8.04 -0.94
C PHE A 91 -13.76 7.82 -2.26
N ARG A 92 -13.58 8.74 -3.22
CA ARG A 92 -14.20 8.66 -4.54
C ARG A 92 -13.86 7.37 -5.29
N LEU A 93 -12.58 6.96 -5.28
CA LEU A 93 -12.15 5.74 -5.96
C LEU A 93 -12.75 4.49 -5.30
N MET A 94 -12.87 4.47 -3.98
CA MET A 94 -13.51 3.36 -3.26
C MET A 94 -15.00 3.26 -3.61
N ASP A 95 -15.70 4.39 -3.67
CA ASP A 95 -17.14 4.45 -3.97
C ASP A 95 -17.41 4.15 -5.46
N ASP A 96 -16.79 4.90 -6.38
CA ASP A 96 -17.03 4.81 -7.82
C ASP A 96 -16.59 3.45 -8.42
N TYR A 97 -15.45 2.94 -7.97
CA TYR A 97 -14.81 1.76 -8.58
C TYR A 97 -14.80 0.52 -7.70
N ARG A 98 -15.35 0.61 -6.48
CA ARG A 98 -15.48 -0.53 -5.58
C ARG A 98 -14.13 -1.26 -5.40
N LEU A 99 -13.11 -0.56 -4.95
CA LEU A 99 -11.77 -1.10 -4.80
C LEU A 99 -11.76 -2.39 -3.96
N THR A 100 -10.90 -3.33 -4.34
CA THR A 100 -10.77 -4.62 -3.66
C THR A 100 -9.50 -4.74 -2.82
N VAL A 101 -8.49 -3.93 -3.14
CA VAL A 101 -7.20 -3.91 -2.42
C VAL A 101 -6.73 -2.47 -2.23
N THR A 102 -6.35 -2.13 -1.01
CA THR A 102 -5.76 -0.83 -0.70
C THR A 102 -4.44 -0.98 0.06
N LEU A 103 -3.44 -0.19 -0.32
CA LEU A 103 -2.28 0.14 0.50
C LEU A 103 -2.32 1.64 0.77
N MET A 104 -2.37 2.04 2.05
CA MET A 104 -2.60 3.43 2.46
C MET A 104 -1.72 3.77 3.68
N VAL A 105 -1.59 5.08 3.96
CA VAL A 105 -1.14 5.54 5.27
C VAL A 105 -2.33 5.60 6.24
N PRO A 106 -2.14 5.28 7.55
CA PRO A 106 -3.20 5.35 8.56
C PRO A 106 -3.93 6.70 8.63
N SER A 107 -3.25 7.80 8.41
CA SER A 107 -3.85 9.15 8.43
C SER A 107 -5.00 9.33 7.41
N VAL A 108 -5.08 8.51 6.37
CA VAL A 108 -6.25 8.50 5.45
C VAL A 108 -7.53 8.17 6.20
N ILE A 109 -7.50 7.18 7.11
CA ILE A 109 -8.67 6.82 7.93
C ILE A 109 -9.06 8.02 8.81
N HIS A 110 -8.08 8.68 9.41
CA HIS A 110 -8.32 9.84 10.25
C HIS A 110 -9.10 10.94 9.51
N TYR A 111 -8.69 11.26 8.29
CA TYR A 111 -9.40 12.25 7.44
C TYR A 111 -10.76 11.76 6.95
N LEU A 112 -10.93 10.45 6.77
CA LEU A 112 -12.20 9.85 6.35
C LEU A 112 -13.21 9.69 7.50
N ARG A 113 -12.80 9.76 8.77
CA ARG A 113 -13.67 9.54 9.95
C ARG A 113 -15.02 10.24 9.86
N PRO A 114 -15.13 11.55 9.50
CA PRO A 114 -16.43 12.23 9.42
C PRO A 114 -17.36 11.67 8.34
N TYR A 115 -16.82 10.93 7.38
CA TYR A 115 -17.51 10.44 6.18
C TYR A 115 -17.64 8.91 6.16
N LEU A 116 -17.15 8.20 7.18
CA LEU A 116 -17.19 6.73 7.20
C LEU A 116 -18.61 6.16 7.16
N SER A 117 -19.60 6.89 7.67
CA SER A 117 -21.01 6.49 7.57
C SER A 117 -21.57 6.56 6.14
N GLU A 118 -20.92 7.30 5.26
CA GLU A 118 -21.29 7.46 3.85
C GLU A 118 -20.52 6.49 2.95
N LEU A 119 -19.41 5.92 3.46
CA LEU A 119 -18.54 5.00 2.73
C LEU A 119 -18.93 3.55 2.99
N SER A 120 -19.08 2.78 1.93
CA SER A 120 -19.26 1.33 1.99
C SER A 120 -18.25 0.64 1.09
N ALA A 121 -17.47 -0.27 1.66
CA ALA A 121 -16.44 -1.00 0.94
C ALA A 121 -16.65 -2.53 1.02
N PRO A 122 -17.79 -3.05 0.52
CA PRO A 122 -18.13 -4.46 0.66
C PRO A 122 -17.22 -5.39 -0.15
N ASP A 123 -16.59 -4.87 -1.21
CA ASP A 123 -15.71 -5.65 -2.09
C ASP A 123 -14.25 -5.63 -1.62
N LEU A 124 -13.94 -4.83 -0.60
CA LEU A 124 -12.57 -4.70 -0.13
C LEU A 124 -12.11 -6.00 0.55
N ARG A 125 -11.12 -6.65 -0.04
CA ARG A 125 -10.55 -7.93 0.40
C ARG A 125 -9.36 -7.73 1.32
N TYR A 126 -8.52 -6.75 0.98
CA TYR A 126 -7.29 -6.45 1.71
C TYR A 126 -7.12 -4.94 1.92
N SER A 127 -6.84 -4.56 3.15
CA SER A 127 -6.40 -3.22 3.53
C SER A 127 -5.03 -3.30 4.19
N LEU A 128 -4.01 -2.78 3.52
CA LEU A 128 -2.67 -2.69 4.06
C LEU A 128 -2.40 -1.24 4.49
N PHE A 129 -1.79 -1.08 5.65
CA PHE A 129 -1.39 0.22 6.19
C PHE A 129 0.10 0.26 6.44
N CYS A 130 0.77 1.31 5.95
CA CYS A 130 2.21 1.51 6.08
C CYS A 130 2.58 2.99 6.21
N GLY A 131 3.78 3.27 6.69
CA GLY A 131 4.37 4.61 6.72
C GLY A 131 4.09 5.42 7.97
N GLU A 132 3.09 5.04 8.76
CA GLU A 132 2.71 5.67 10.04
C GLU A 132 2.29 4.60 11.04
N ALA A 133 2.19 4.97 12.33
CA ALA A 133 1.64 4.07 13.34
C ALA A 133 0.14 3.83 13.10
N LEU A 134 -0.25 2.57 12.97
CA LEU A 134 -1.66 2.19 12.86
C LEU A 134 -2.25 2.06 14.28
N MET A 135 -3.20 2.91 14.60
CA MET A 135 -3.84 2.95 15.92
C MET A 135 -5.12 2.10 15.91
N VAL A 136 -5.41 1.45 17.04
CA VAL A 136 -6.67 0.68 17.22
C VAL A 136 -7.90 1.56 16.95
N ASP A 137 -7.87 2.81 17.40
CA ASP A 137 -8.95 3.78 17.19
C ASP A 137 -9.21 4.11 15.71
N ASP A 138 -8.27 3.83 14.81
CA ASP A 138 -8.46 3.95 13.36
C ASP A 138 -8.97 2.62 12.77
N VAL A 139 -8.47 1.49 13.27
CA VAL A 139 -8.85 0.16 12.76
C VAL A 139 -10.31 -0.16 13.06
N VAL A 140 -10.80 0.14 14.27
CA VAL A 140 -12.18 -0.19 14.69
C VAL A 140 -13.21 0.43 13.75
N PRO A 141 -13.24 1.74 13.49
CA PRO A 141 -14.20 2.33 12.55
C PRO A 141 -13.95 1.88 11.10
N TRP A 142 -12.69 1.66 10.71
CA TRP A 142 -12.39 1.14 9.38
C TRP A 142 -12.98 -0.24 9.13
N LYS A 143 -12.94 -1.13 10.13
CA LYS A 143 -13.55 -2.46 10.05
C LYS A 143 -15.07 -2.44 9.94
N GLN A 144 -15.73 -1.36 10.35
CA GLN A 144 -17.17 -1.20 10.13
C GLN A 144 -17.50 -0.93 8.65
N VAL A 145 -16.65 -0.16 7.96
CA VAL A 145 -16.77 0.14 6.53
C VAL A 145 -16.35 -1.04 5.66
N ALA A 146 -15.27 -1.70 6.04
CA ALA A 146 -14.61 -2.78 5.31
C ALA A 146 -14.65 -4.10 6.12
N SER A 147 -15.86 -4.55 6.49
CA SER A 147 -16.08 -5.66 7.43
C SER A 147 -15.47 -6.99 6.97
N HIS A 148 -15.38 -7.21 5.66
CA HIS A 148 -14.82 -8.43 5.06
C HIS A 148 -13.32 -8.34 4.80
N ALA A 149 -12.74 -7.13 4.84
CA ALA A 149 -11.34 -6.94 4.54
C ALA A 149 -10.42 -7.55 5.60
N THR A 150 -9.39 -8.24 5.14
CA THR A 150 -8.24 -8.54 6.00
C THR A 150 -7.38 -7.29 6.13
N VAL A 151 -7.16 -6.85 7.37
CA VAL A 151 -6.34 -5.67 7.68
C VAL A 151 -4.92 -6.10 8.00
N TRP A 152 -3.95 -5.44 7.39
CA TRP A 152 -2.53 -5.64 7.62
C TRP A 152 -1.86 -4.35 8.07
N ASN A 153 -1.06 -4.43 9.11
CA ASN A 153 -0.10 -3.39 9.49
C ASN A 153 1.27 -3.83 8.97
N VAL A 154 1.81 -3.10 8.01
CA VAL A 154 3.10 -3.41 7.40
C VAL A 154 4.09 -2.28 7.67
N TYR A 155 5.37 -2.61 7.83
CA TYR A 155 6.42 -1.66 8.14
C TYR A 155 7.71 -2.01 7.42
N GLY A 156 8.42 -0.99 6.95
CA GLY A 156 9.78 -1.07 6.43
C GLY A 156 10.32 0.31 6.09
N PRO A 157 11.62 0.54 6.30
CA PRO A 157 12.32 1.68 5.72
C PRO A 157 12.65 1.40 4.25
N THR A 158 12.88 2.45 3.47
CA THR A 158 13.21 2.36 2.03
C THR A 158 14.42 1.47 1.76
N GLU A 159 15.40 1.48 2.68
CA GLU A 159 16.61 0.64 2.63
C GLU A 159 16.32 -0.86 2.70
N ASN A 160 15.16 -1.26 3.23
CA ASN A 160 14.73 -2.66 3.31
C ASN A 160 13.70 -3.03 2.23
N THR A 161 13.59 -2.25 1.19
CA THR A 161 12.74 -2.51 0.01
C THR A 161 11.26 -2.53 0.37
N ILE A 162 10.66 -1.35 0.47
CA ILE A 162 9.23 -1.08 0.67
C ILE A 162 8.76 -1.40 2.10
N TYR A 163 8.58 -2.66 2.45
CA TYR A 163 8.32 -3.10 3.83
C TYR A 163 8.86 -4.52 4.04
N CYS A 164 9.31 -4.79 5.25
CA CYS A 164 9.97 -6.04 5.63
C CYS A 164 9.29 -6.76 6.79
N THR A 165 8.28 -6.15 7.42
CA THR A 165 7.46 -6.78 8.43
C THR A 165 5.98 -6.60 8.10
N ALA A 166 5.17 -7.59 8.46
CA ALA A 166 3.73 -7.56 8.27
C ALA A 166 3.03 -8.22 9.45
N TYR A 167 2.00 -7.56 9.97
CA TYR A 167 1.16 -8.07 11.04
C TYR A 167 -0.30 -8.06 10.60
N ARG A 168 -0.94 -9.23 10.62
CA ARG A 168 -2.38 -9.35 10.33
C ARG A 168 -3.17 -9.00 11.58
N VAL A 169 -3.97 -7.93 11.49
CA VAL A 169 -4.80 -7.48 12.60
C VAL A 169 -5.95 -8.45 12.81
N GLY A 170 -5.98 -9.07 13.98
CA GLY A 170 -7.02 -10.00 14.40
C GLY A 170 -8.14 -9.35 15.22
N SER A 171 -9.20 -10.10 15.50
CA SER A 171 -10.30 -9.64 16.36
C SER A 171 -9.91 -9.43 17.83
N HIS A 172 -8.79 -10.00 18.25
CA HIS A 172 -8.26 -9.85 19.61
C HIS A 172 -7.42 -8.58 19.80
N ASP A 173 -7.11 -7.88 18.71
CA ASP A 173 -6.33 -6.63 18.71
C ASP A 173 -7.22 -5.39 18.82
N ILE A 174 -8.55 -5.54 18.65
CA ILE A 174 -9.53 -4.46 18.54
C ILE A 174 -10.75 -4.66 19.45
#